data_50dd73ecc09fed3b1b652895c68b25b2
#
_entry.id   50dd73ecc09fed3b1b652895c68b25b2
#
_cell.length_a   1.000
_cell.length_b   1.000
_cell.length_c   1.000
_cell.angle_alpha   90.00
_cell.angle_beta   90.00
_cell.angle_gamma   90.00
#
_symmetry.space_group_name_H-M   'P 1'
#
loop_
_entity.id
_entity.type
_entity.pdbx_description
1 polymer ?
#
loop_
_entity_poly.entity_id
_entity_poly.type
_entity_poly.pdbx_seq_one_letter_code
_entity_poly.pdbx_strand_id
1 'polypeptide(L)'
;MKFAIIGYGGMGNFHREKAFERYNAVVSEDFIETAGIYDISPERVEFAKGLGLHVFSSAEEIWNDKSIDAVVIATPNDAHIPYVLAAAKAGKHVVVEKPAAMNLLELKEMYDAAERAGVKLSPHQNRRWDDDFVTVKNIVDNNLIGKTYLIESRVMGANGIPGAWRKSAAQGGGMMMDWGVHLIDQMLQFVKGKVVSVYCDYSYRQGEEVDDGFNLEVKFDTGLTYRIVVDTNCFVELPRWQIHADDGTLQIDNWRNFKVEGKMLRCLIRHDDKLVGVDAGNGFTKTMAKRRSETVEELPIEVVRGDKTAFYRNFVKAAREGSDTFVTRRDMERVFKVMELAKRSSETREVMKETF
;
A
#
# COMPACT_ATOMS: atom_id res chain seq x y z
N MET A 1 -16.34 17.57 11.15
CA MET A 1 -15.41 18.07 10.12
C MET A 1 -16.07 17.94 8.76
N LYS A 2 -16.07 19.00 7.95
CA LYS A 2 -16.80 19.05 6.69
C LYS A 2 -15.85 18.85 5.50
N PHE A 3 -16.11 17.84 4.68
CA PHE A 3 -15.28 17.44 3.55
C PHE A 3 -15.98 17.68 2.21
N ALA A 4 -15.26 18.20 1.21
CA ALA A 4 -15.63 18.09 -0.18
C ALA A 4 -14.81 16.99 -0.88
N ILE A 5 -15.36 16.38 -1.93
CA ILE A 5 -14.69 15.32 -2.69
C ILE A 5 -14.44 15.80 -4.12
N ILE A 6 -13.20 15.75 -4.58
CA ILE A 6 -12.76 16.11 -5.92
C ILE A 6 -12.39 14.82 -6.67
N GLY A 7 -13.13 14.53 -7.75
CA GLY A 7 -13.12 13.23 -8.42
C GLY A 7 -14.11 12.25 -7.77
N TYR A 8 -15.29 12.07 -8.36
CA TYR A 8 -16.35 11.20 -7.84
C TYR A 8 -16.46 9.89 -8.62
N GLY A 9 -15.31 9.32 -8.99
CA GLY A 9 -15.18 7.97 -9.50
C GLY A 9 -15.33 6.90 -8.41
N GLY A 10 -14.79 5.70 -8.64
CA GLY A 10 -14.89 4.59 -7.69
C GLY A 10 -14.34 4.92 -6.29
N MET A 11 -13.17 5.57 -6.20
CA MET A 11 -12.56 5.92 -4.91
C MET A 11 -13.25 7.09 -4.24
N GLY A 12 -13.65 8.14 -4.96
CA GLY A 12 -14.43 9.24 -4.39
C GLY A 12 -15.74 8.75 -3.76
N ASN A 13 -16.48 7.87 -4.46
CA ASN A 13 -17.66 7.23 -3.91
C ASN A 13 -17.34 6.32 -2.70
N PHE A 14 -16.25 5.54 -2.75
CA PHE A 14 -15.80 4.72 -1.62
C PHE A 14 -15.54 5.55 -0.36
N HIS A 15 -14.89 6.71 -0.48
CA HIS A 15 -14.66 7.60 0.66
C HIS A 15 -15.97 8.00 1.32
N ARG A 16 -16.96 8.45 0.54
CA ARG A 16 -18.27 8.83 1.06
C ARG A 16 -19.03 7.66 1.66
N GLU A 17 -19.24 6.59 0.87
CA GLU A 17 -20.16 5.50 1.23
C GLU A 17 -19.60 4.52 2.24
N LYS A 18 -18.27 4.37 2.29
CA LYS A 18 -17.65 3.34 3.13
C LYS A 18 -16.73 3.92 4.20
N ALA A 19 -15.82 4.81 3.82
CA ALA A 19 -14.83 5.30 4.75
C ALA A 19 -15.43 6.26 5.78
N PHE A 20 -16.22 7.25 5.34
CA PHE A 20 -16.88 8.22 6.21
C PHE A 20 -17.98 7.57 7.07
N GLU A 21 -18.81 6.69 6.47
CA GLU A 21 -19.84 5.97 7.23
C GLU A 21 -19.23 5.09 8.33
N ARG A 22 -18.17 4.34 8.01
CA ARG A 22 -17.46 3.53 9.02
C ARG A 22 -16.86 4.38 10.12
N TYR A 23 -16.25 5.50 9.77
CA TYR A 23 -15.73 6.44 10.75
C TYR A 23 -16.86 6.97 11.65
N ASN A 24 -17.93 7.49 11.07
CA ASN A 24 -19.06 8.07 11.78
C ASN A 24 -19.79 7.05 12.67
N ALA A 25 -19.74 5.76 12.32
CA ALA A 25 -20.35 4.69 13.12
C ALA A 25 -19.60 4.38 14.43
N VAL A 26 -18.35 4.83 14.59
CA VAL A 26 -17.51 4.51 15.75
C VAL A 26 -17.10 5.73 16.57
N VAL A 27 -17.44 6.94 16.14
CA VAL A 27 -17.18 8.18 16.89
C VAL A 27 -18.48 8.70 17.50
N SER A 28 -18.37 9.37 18.66
CA SER A 28 -19.50 10.01 19.34
C SER A 28 -19.63 11.49 19.01
N GLU A 29 -18.57 12.08 18.52
CA GLU A 29 -18.42 13.50 18.15
C GLU A 29 -17.47 13.63 16.95
N ASP A 30 -17.26 14.83 16.45
CA ASP A 30 -16.39 15.10 15.29
C ASP A 30 -16.74 14.32 14.01
N PHE A 31 -18.04 14.10 13.78
CA PHE A 31 -18.50 13.42 12.57
C PHE A 31 -17.95 14.06 11.29
N ILE A 32 -17.69 13.20 10.29
CA ILE A 32 -17.40 13.65 8.93
C ILE A 32 -18.74 13.92 8.20
N GLU A 33 -18.89 15.13 7.72
CA GLU A 33 -19.99 15.58 6.86
C GLU A 33 -19.48 15.75 5.43
N THR A 34 -20.23 15.25 4.44
CA THR A 34 -19.94 15.48 3.03
C THR A 34 -20.58 16.79 2.59
N ALA A 35 -19.79 17.82 2.31
CA ALA A 35 -20.25 19.11 1.80
C ALA A 35 -20.82 19.01 0.39
N GLY A 36 -20.23 18.15 -0.44
CA GLY A 36 -20.57 17.93 -1.83
C GLY A 36 -19.41 17.33 -2.60
N ILE A 37 -19.58 17.24 -3.90
CA ILE A 37 -18.57 16.70 -4.82
C ILE A 37 -18.31 17.66 -5.99
N TYR A 38 -17.12 17.54 -6.58
CA TYR A 38 -16.77 18.11 -7.87
C TYR A 38 -16.20 17.02 -8.77
N ASP A 39 -16.70 16.92 -10.00
CA ASP A 39 -16.15 16.04 -11.03
C ASP A 39 -16.31 16.69 -12.40
N ILE A 40 -15.37 16.44 -13.30
CA ILE A 40 -15.38 16.94 -14.68
C ILE A 40 -16.25 16.07 -15.60
N SER A 41 -16.56 14.84 -15.20
CA SER A 41 -17.39 13.91 -15.99
C SER A 41 -18.87 14.19 -15.79
N PRO A 42 -19.62 14.50 -16.85
CA PRO A 42 -21.07 14.67 -16.77
C PRO A 42 -21.78 13.44 -16.20
N GLU A 43 -21.30 12.23 -16.53
CA GLU A 43 -21.85 10.98 -16.01
C GLU A 43 -21.73 10.90 -14.49
N ARG A 44 -20.56 11.29 -13.92
CA ARG A 44 -20.33 11.29 -12.48
C ARG A 44 -21.11 12.37 -11.76
N VAL A 45 -21.27 13.53 -12.40
CA VAL A 45 -22.13 14.62 -11.93
C VAL A 45 -23.58 14.16 -11.81
N GLU A 46 -24.13 13.56 -12.86
CA GLU A 46 -25.53 13.07 -12.83
C GLU A 46 -25.72 11.91 -11.84
N PHE A 47 -24.73 11.01 -11.71
CA PHE A 47 -24.75 9.98 -10.69
C PHE A 47 -24.82 10.58 -9.27
N ALA A 48 -24.01 11.58 -8.98
CA ALA A 48 -24.00 12.26 -7.68
C ALA A 48 -25.32 12.99 -7.40
N LYS A 49 -25.89 13.69 -8.38
CA LYS A 49 -27.20 14.33 -8.28
C LYS A 49 -28.32 13.32 -8.01
N GLY A 50 -28.27 12.15 -8.66
CA GLY A 50 -29.20 11.04 -8.42
C GLY A 50 -29.17 10.51 -7.00
N LEU A 51 -28.05 10.68 -6.30
CA LEU A 51 -27.90 10.37 -4.87
C LEU A 51 -28.30 11.53 -3.94
N GLY A 52 -28.76 12.66 -4.48
CA GLY A 52 -29.12 13.85 -3.71
C GLY A 52 -27.94 14.64 -3.18
N LEU A 53 -26.75 14.44 -3.73
CA LEU A 53 -25.55 15.16 -3.29
C LEU A 53 -25.49 16.56 -3.90
N HIS A 54 -24.93 17.49 -3.13
CA HIS A 54 -24.54 18.79 -3.68
C HIS A 54 -23.37 18.59 -4.65
N VAL A 55 -23.48 19.21 -5.83
CA VAL A 55 -22.45 19.19 -6.86
C VAL A 55 -21.95 20.60 -7.10
N PHE A 56 -20.67 20.83 -6.80
CA PHE A 56 -20.02 22.10 -7.07
C PHE A 56 -19.82 22.28 -8.58
N SER A 57 -20.00 23.50 -9.10
CA SER A 57 -19.81 23.79 -10.52
C SER A 57 -18.34 23.93 -10.89
N SER A 58 -17.48 24.24 -9.92
CA SER A 58 -16.04 24.32 -10.07
C SER A 58 -15.32 24.00 -8.75
N ALA A 59 -14.03 23.69 -8.83
CA ALA A 59 -13.20 23.52 -7.65
C ALA A 59 -13.02 24.83 -6.87
N GLU A 60 -13.10 26.00 -7.54
CA GLU A 60 -13.01 27.33 -6.93
C GLU A 60 -14.12 27.58 -5.91
N GLU A 61 -15.31 27.03 -6.12
CA GLU A 61 -16.40 27.10 -5.13
C GLU A 61 -15.96 26.42 -3.81
N ILE A 62 -15.30 25.25 -3.90
CA ILE A 62 -14.77 24.55 -2.74
C ILE A 62 -13.70 25.37 -2.03
N TRP A 63 -12.78 25.99 -2.78
CA TRP A 63 -11.71 26.79 -2.21
C TRP A 63 -12.23 28.02 -1.48
N ASN A 64 -13.29 28.61 -1.98
CA ASN A 64 -13.90 29.83 -1.43
C ASN A 64 -14.86 29.56 -0.27
N ASP A 65 -15.40 28.36 -0.14
CA ASP A 65 -16.31 28.00 0.95
C ASP A 65 -15.56 27.80 2.27
N LYS A 66 -15.71 28.76 3.18
CA LYS A 66 -15.04 28.72 4.51
C LYS A 66 -15.63 27.69 5.45
N SER A 67 -16.78 27.09 5.14
CA SER A 67 -17.37 26.02 5.95
C SER A 67 -16.75 24.66 5.67
N ILE A 68 -16.00 24.50 4.59
CA ILE A 68 -15.29 23.27 4.23
C ILE A 68 -13.94 23.24 4.94
N ASP A 69 -13.71 22.23 5.76
CA ASP A 69 -12.47 22.04 6.52
C ASP A 69 -11.40 21.30 5.71
N ALA A 70 -11.82 20.31 4.92
CA ALA A 70 -10.91 19.39 4.25
C ALA A 70 -11.45 18.94 2.89
N VAL A 71 -10.54 18.41 2.07
CA VAL A 71 -10.89 17.81 0.77
C VAL A 71 -10.32 16.40 0.64
N VAL A 72 -11.07 15.55 -0.06
CA VAL A 72 -10.54 14.29 -0.61
C VAL A 72 -10.29 14.52 -2.09
N ILE A 73 -9.06 14.25 -2.55
CA ILE A 73 -8.67 14.30 -3.96
C ILE A 73 -8.55 12.86 -4.45
N ALA A 74 -9.47 12.45 -5.34
CA ALA A 74 -9.58 11.10 -5.89
C ALA A 74 -9.71 11.12 -7.43
N THR A 75 -8.96 12.02 -8.05
CA THR A 75 -8.80 12.19 -9.50
C THR A 75 -7.76 11.18 -10.05
N PRO A 76 -7.51 11.12 -11.38
CA PRO A 76 -6.31 10.49 -11.91
C PRO A 76 -5.02 11.09 -11.32
N ASN A 77 -3.94 10.29 -11.28
CA ASN A 77 -2.72 10.60 -10.53
C ASN A 77 -2.04 11.91 -10.98
N ASP A 78 -2.03 12.19 -12.28
CA ASP A 78 -1.46 13.40 -12.90
C ASP A 78 -2.18 14.69 -12.47
N ALA A 79 -3.43 14.59 -12.03
CA ALA A 79 -4.22 15.72 -11.57
C ALA A 79 -4.13 15.97 -10.05
N HIS A 80 -3.41 15.14 -9.28
CA HIS A 80 -3.34 15.29 -7.82
C HIS A 80 -2.65 16.59 -7.40
N ILE A 81 -1.45 16.88 -7.94
CA ILE A 81 -0.64 18.02 -7.51
C ILE A 81 -1.36 19.37 -7.62
N PRO A 82 -1.97 19.76 -8.75
CA PRO A 82 -2.62 21.07 -8.85
C PRO A 82 -3.75 21.24 -7.84
N TYR A 83 -4.54 20.20 -7.58
CA TYR A 83 -5.61 20.26 -6.58
C TYR A 83 -5.07 20.33 -5.14
N VAL A 84 -3.99 19.60 -4.82
CA VAL A 84 -3.36 19.68 -3.48
C VAL A 84 -2.80 21.07 -3.21
N LEU A 85 -2.09 21.66 -4.19
CA LEU A 85 -1.53 23.00 -4.05
C LEU A 85 -2.63 24.06 -3.87
N ALA A 86 -3.72 23.97 -4.65
CA ALA A 86 -4.87 24.86 -4.53
C ALA A 86 -5.58 24.71 -3.19
N ALA A 87 -5.79 23.48 -2.72
CA ALA A 87 -6.40 23.20 -1.42
C ALA A 87 -5.54 23.75 -0.27
N ALA A 88 -4.23 23.50 -0.29
CA ALA A 88 -3.31 24.04 0.71
C ALA A 88 -3.34 25.57 0.74
N LYS A 89 -3.28 26.23 -0.43
CA LYS A 89 -3.40 27.70 -0.54
C LYS A 89 -4.71 28.23 0.01
N ALA A 90 -5.80 27.46 -0.10
CA ALA A 90 -7.12 27.80 0.43
C ALA A 90 -7.29 27.47 1.93
N GLY A 91 -6.24 26.93 2.59
CA GLY A 91 -6.27 26.54 4.01
C GLY A 91 -7.08 25.28 4.29
N LYS A 92 -7.24 24.38 3.30
CA LYS A 92 -7.95 23.11 3.45
C LYS A 92 -6.99 21.98 3.77
N HIS A 93 -7.35 21.14 4.75
CA HIS A 93 -6.67 19.88 4.96
C HIS A 93 -6.92 18.93 3.78
N VAL A 94 -5.98 18.03 3.48
CA VAL A 94 -6.03 17.21 2.26
C VAL A 94 -5.84 15.74 2.57
N VAL A 95 -6.78 14.92 2.13
CA VAL A 95 -6.58 13.49 1.88
C VAL A 95 -6.44 13.34 0.37
N VAL A 96 -5.35 12.74 -0.09
CA VAL A 96 -5.12 12.47 -1.52
C VAL A 96 -5.05 10.96 -1.77
N GLU A 97 -5.65 10.48 -2.85
CA GLU A 97 -5.55 9.08 -3.22
C GLU A 97 -4.13 8.70 -3.63
N LYS A 98 -3.87 7.43 -3.50
CA LYS A 98 -2.58 6.83 -3.89
C LYS A 98 -2.54 6.51 -5.42
N PRO A 99 -1.36 6.59 -6.05
CA PRO A 99 -0.14 7.25 -5.57
C PRO A 99 -0.37 8.76 -5.44
N ALA A 100 0.15 9.35 -4.38
CA ALA A 100 -0.12 10.77 -4.10
C ALA A 100 0.39 11.72 -5.19
N ALA A 101 1.48 11.35 -5.86
CA ALA A 101 2.18 12.14 -6.85
C ALA A 101 2.74 11.25 -7.97
N MET A 102 3.22 11.83 -9.04
CA MET A 102 3.87 11.13 -10.14
C MET A 102 5.35 10.80 -9.86
N ASN A 103 5.99 11.55 -8.95
CA ASN A 103 7.39 11.40 -8.59
C ASN A 103 7.68 12.04 -7.21
N LEU A 104 8.90 11.84 -6.72
CA LEU A 104 9.33 12.34 -5.41
C LEU A 104 9.39 13.88 -5.35
N LEU A 105 9.69 14.56 -6.44
CA LEU A 105 9.75 16.03 -6.46
C LEU A 105 8.37 16.65 -6.27
N GLU A 106 7.38 16.16 -7.01
CA GLU A 106 5.98 16.57 -6.84
C GLU A 106 5.47 16.27 -5.42
N LEU A 107 5.78 15.09 -4.89
CA LEU A 107 5.41 14.73 -3.52
C LEU A 107 5.97 15.74 -2.50
N LYS A 108 7.24 16.11 -2.63
CA LYS A 108 7.88 17.10 -1.75
C LYS A 108 7.22 18.47 -1.89
N GLU A 109 6.94 18.92 -3.11
CA GLU A 109 6.26 20.20 -3.36
C GLU A 109 4.88 20.25 -2.68
N MET A 110 4.11 19.15 -2.76
CA MET A 110 2.82 19.03 -2.10
C MET A 110 2.92 19.14 -0.58
N TYR A 111 3.88 18.43 0.03
CA TYR A 111 4.12 18.53 1.48
C TYR A 111 4.61 19.91 1.89
N ASP A 112 5.54 20.50 1.13
CA ASP A 112 6.03 21.85 1.40
C ASP A 112 4.91 22.91 1.34
N ALA A 113 3.97 22.76 0.41
CA ALA A 113 2.81 23.64 0.32
C ALA A 113 1.85 23.46 1.51
N ALA A 114 1.57 22.22 1.91
CA ALA A 114 0.72 21.91 3.06
C ALA A 114 1.34 22.44 4.37
N GLU A 115 2.63 22.21 4.58
CA GLU A 115 3.37 22.69 5.77
C GLU A 115 3.39 24.22 5.84
N ARG A 116 3.68 24.91 4.74
CA ARG A 116 3.64 26.40 4.69
C ARG A 116 2.26 26.96 4.98
N ALA A 117 1.21 26.25 4.59
CA ALA A 117 -0.17 26.66 4.84
C ALA A 117 -0.70 26.25 6.23
N GLY A 118 0.06 25.46 6.99
CA GLY A 118 -0.37 24.93 8.29
C GLY A 118 -1.49 23.91 8.20
N VAL A 119 -1.66 23.24 7.03
CA VAL A 119 -2.69 22.21 6.80
C VAL A 119 -2.09 20.82 6.79
N LYS A 120 -2.90 19.81 7.07
CA LYS A 120 -2.49 18.41 6.98
C LYS A 120 -2.68 17.88 5.58
N LEU A 121 -1.67 17.15 5.08
CA LEU A 121 -1.71 16.36 3.87
C LEU A 121 -1.47 14.89 4.25
N SER A 122 -2.36 14.00 3.85
CA SER A 122 -2.20 12.57 4.09
C SER A 122 -2.60 11.75 2.86
N PRO A 123 -1.66 11.04 2.22
CA PRO A 123 -1.99 10.04 1.21
C PRO A 123 -2.77 8.87 1.80
N HIS A 124 -3.77 8.38 1.05
CA HIS A 124 -4.66 7.32 1.52
C HIS A 124 -4.02 5.93 1.40
N GLN A 125 -3.02 5.63 2.24
CA GLN A 125 -2.38 4.31 2.34
C GLN A 125 -3.23 3.34 3.17
N ASN A 126 -4.44 3.07 2.69
CA ASN A 126 -5.47 2.29 3.38
C ASN A 126 -5.07 0.82 3.64
N ARG A 127 -4.14 0.26 2.86
CA ARG A 127 -3.67 -1.12 3.00
C ARG A 127 -2.75 -1.38 4.19
N ARG A 128 -2.39 -0.33 4.96
CA ARG A 128 -1.74 -0.48 6.28
C ARG A 128 -2.63 -1.23 7.29
N TRP A 129 -3.93 -1.30 7.03
CA TRP A 129 -4.92 -1.96 7.88
C TRP A 129 -5.58 -3.17 7.21
N ASP A 130 -4.97 -3.74 6.18
CA ASP A 130 -5.41 -5.01 5.61
C ASP A 130 -5.15 -6.15 6.62
N ASP A 131 -6.13 -7.04 6.79
CA ASP A 131 -6.11 -8.08 7.81
C ASP A 131 -4.91 -9.02 7.68
N ASP A 132 -4.53 -9.37 6.43
CA ASP A 132 -3.34 -10.17 6.14
C ASP A 132 -2.06 -9.45 6.58
N PHE A 133 -1.94 -8.16 6.24
CA PHE A 133 -0.77 -7.36 6.59
C PHE A 133 -0.60 -7.21 8.10
N VAL A 134 -1.67 -6.83 8.83
CA VAL A 134 -1.57 -6.64 10.30
C VAL A 134 -1.37 -7.96 11.02
N THR A 135 -1.91 -9.08 10.50
CA THR A 135 -1.67 -10.42 11.02
C THR A 135 -0.19 -10.82 10.87
N VAL A 136 0.34 -10.70 9.65
CA VAL A 136 1.74 -11.01 9.37
C VAL A 136 2.67 -10.11 10.18
N LYS A 137 2.36 -8.81 10.26
CA LYS A 137 3.12 -7.86 11.07
C LYS A 137 3.15 -8.24 12.54
N ASN A 138 2.02 -8.65 13.10
CA ASN A 138 1.96 -9.11 14.48
C ASN A 138 2.85 -10.35 14.73
N ILE A 139 2.86 -11.32 13.80
CA ILE A 139 3.70 -12.52 13.90
C ILE A 139 5.19 -12.15 13.84
N VAL A 140 5.58 -11.28 12.92
CA VAL A 140 6.98 -10.84 12.73
C VAL A 140 7.45 -9.98 13.91
N ASP A 141 6.68 -9.00 14.32
CA ASP A 141 7.03 -8.07 15.41
C ASP A 141 7.19 -8.79 16.76
N ASN A 142 6.41 -9.86 16.99
CA ASN A 142 6.48 -10.67 18.21
C ASN A 142 7.47 -11.86 18.10
N ASN A 143 8.19 -11.99 16.97
CA ASN A 143 9.16 -13.05 16.71
C ASN A 143 8.59 -14.47 16.94
N LEU A 144 7.33 -14.72 16.58
CA LEU A 144 6.67 -16.00 16.84
C LEU A 144 7.33 -17.19 16.14
N ILE A 145 8.08 -16.94 15.07
CA ILE A 145 8.85 -17.91 14.28
C ILE A 145 10.37 -17.63 14.31
N GLY A 146 10.83 -16.77 15.23
CA GLY A 146 12.22 -16.34 15.35
C GLY A 146 12.53 -15.08 14.52
N LYS A 147 13.81 -14.72 14.42
CA LYS A 147 14.26 -13.53 13.69
C LYS A 147 14.07 -13.72 12.19
N THR A 148 13.25 -12.87 11.60
CA THR A 148 12.96 -12.89 10.16
C THR A 148 14.15 -12.37 9.35
N TYR A 149 14.53 -13.11 8.28
CA TYR A 149 15.60 -12.76 7.37
C TYR A 149 15.16 -12.63 5.90
N LEU A 150 13.98 -13.20 5.53
CA LEU A 150 13.40 -13.07 4.20
C LEU A 150 11.88 -12.89 4.31
N ILE A 151 11.35 -11.88 3.64
CA ILE A 151 9.92 -11.69 3.42
C ILE A 151 9.67 -11.62 1.92
N GLU A 152 8.71 -12.39 1.44
CA GLU A 152 8.20 -12.29 0.08
C GLU A 152 6.71 -11.94 0.13
N SER A 153 6.33 -10.89 -0.58
CA SER A 153 4.96 -10.35 -0.67
C SER A 153 4.52 -10.34 -2.13
N ARG A 154 3.38 -10.96 -2.46
CA ARG A 154 2.94 -11.12 -3.84
C ARG A 154 1.51 -10.67 -4.04
N VAL A 155 1.25 -10.00 -5.16
CA VAL A 155 -0.10 -9.72 -5.66
C VAL A 155 -0.16 -10.15 -7.11
N MET A 156 -0.99 -11.13 -7.38
CA MET A 156 -1.07 -11.78 -8.67
C MET A 156 -2.49 -11.78 -9.21
N GLY A 157 -2.61 -11.73 -10.53
CA GLY A 157 -3.83 -11.83 -11.28
C GLY A 157 -3.56 -12.23 -12.72
N ALA A 158 -4.61 -12.53 -13.49
CA ALA A 158 -4.48 -13.05 -14.85
C ALA A 158 -5.27 -12.25 -15.91
N ASN A 159 -5.77 -11.05 -15.56
CA ASN A 159 -6.66 -10.28 -16.42
C ASN A 159 -6.02 -8.99 -16.97
N GLY A 160 -4.70 -8.86 -16.85
CA GLY A 160 -3.99 -7.68 -17.30
C GLY A 160 -4.22 -6.44 -16.44
N ILE A 161 -3.75 -5.28 -16.94
CA ILE A 161 -3.92 -4.00 -16.29
C ILE A 161 -5.39 -3.57 -16.37
N PRO A 162 -6.06 -3.32 -15.22
CA PRO A 162 -7.46 -2.92 -15.20
C PRO A 162 -7.64 -1.44 -15.54
N GLY A 163 -8.57 -1.13 -16.45
CA GLY A 163 -9.00 0.24 -16.74
C GLY A 163 -8.08 1.03 -17.69
N ALA A 164 -8.66 1.98 -18.42
CA ALA A 164 -7.97 2.67 -19.52
C ALA A 164 -6.82 3.58 -19.06
N TRP A 165 -7.03 4.43 -18.04
CA TRP A 165 -6.04 5.38 -17.58
C TRP A 165 -4.80 4.72 -16.94
N ARG A 166 -4.98 3.51 -16.36
CA ARG A 166 -3.86 2.73 -15.79
C ARG A 166 -2.91 2.18 -16.84
N LYS A 167 -3.24 2.28 -18.12
CA LYS A 167 -2.39 1.92 -19.26
C LYS A 167 -1.62 3.11 -19.82
N SER A 168 -1.87 4.31 -19.33
CA SER A 168 -1.24 5.54 -19.78
C SER A 168 -0.13 5.98 -18.83
N ALA A 169 1.10 6.09 -19.35
CA ALA A 169 2.24 6.63 -18.62
C ALA A 169 2.02 8.09 -18.21
N ALA A 170 1.37 8.88 -19.09
CA ALA A 170 1.06 10.29 -18.83
C ALA A 170 0.12 10.48 -17.63
N GLN A 171 -0.75 9.50 -17.37
CA GLN A 171 -1.69 9.53 -16.24
C GLN A 171 -1.18 8.76 -14.99
N GLY A 172 0.10 8.35 -15.00
CA GLY A 172 0.69 7.58 -13.89
C GLY A 172 0.19 6.15 -13.81
N GLY A 173 0.01 5.50 -14.96
CA GLY A 173 -0.34 4.09 -15.04
C GLY A 173 0.80 3.16 -14.66
N GLY A 174 0.55 1.86 -14.76
CA GLY A 174 1.47 0.78 -14.42
C GLY A 174 1.27 0.20 -13.04
N MET A 175 1.74 -1.02 -12.86
CA MET A 175 1.54 -1.78 -11.62
C MET A 175 2.45 -1.30 -10.50
N MET A 176 3.59 -0.71 -10.81
CA MET A 176 4.42 -0.05 -9.79
C MET A 176 3.68 1.11 -9.14
N MET A 177 2.97 1.92 -9.93
CA MET A 177 2.18 3.04 -9.42
C MET A 177 0.89 2.57 -8.74
N ASP A 178 0.23 1.52 -9.26
CA ASP A 178 -1.05 1.05 -8.71
C ASP A 178 -0.87 0.16 -7.46
N TRP A 179 -0.01 -0.88 -7.52
CA TRP A 179 0.22 -1.82 -6.43
C TRP A 179 1.55 -1.61 -5.72
N GLY A 180 2.60 -1.24 -6.44
CA GLY A 180 3.93 -1.05 -5.87
C GLY A 180 3.94 -0.05 -4.73
N VAL A 181 3.26 1.08 -4.88
CA VAL A 181 3.13 2.10 -3.84
C VAL A 181 2.60 1.56 -2.52
N HIS A 182 1.64 0.64 -2.55
CA HIS A 182 1.09 0.00 -1.35
C HIS A 182 2.03 -1.02 -0.74
N LEU A 183 2.60 -1.90 -1.58
CA LEU A 183 3.44 -3.00 -1.12
C LEU A 183 4.78 -2.51 -0.59
N ILE A 184 5.34 -1.44 -1.19
CA ILE A 184 6.54 -0.77 -0.68
C ILE A 184 6.23 -0.06 0.64
N ASP A 185 5.07 0.59 0.78
CA ASP A 185 4.65 1.18 2.05
C ASP A 185 4.53 0.10 3.13
N GLN A 186 3.85 -1.01 2.86
CA GLN A 186 3.78 -2.16 3.77
C GLN A 186 5.18 -2.68 4.15
N MET A 187 6.09 -2.86 3.18
CA MET A 187 7.46 -3.27 3.41
C MET A 187 8.18 -2.36 4.41
N LEU A 188 8.06 -1.06 4.22
CA LEU A 188 8.71 -0.07 5.08
C LEU A 188 8.11 0.02 6.49
N GLN A 189 6.88 -0.51 6.70
CA GLN A 189 6.30 -0.65 8.04
C GLN A 189 6.83 -1.87 8.81
N PHE A 190 7.36 -2.90 8.13
CA PHE A 190 8.00 -4.04 8.78
C PHE A 190 9.40 -3.72 9.30
N VAL A 191 10.14 -2.85 8.61
CA VAL A 191 11.59 -2.74 8.81
C VAL A 191 11.94 -1.40 9.42
N LYS A 192 12.53 -1.45 10.62
CA LYS A 192 13.08 -0.26 11.30
C LYS A 192 14.48 0.14 10.78
N GLY A 193 15.09 -0.69 9.90
CA GLY A 193 16.40 -0.46 9.33
C GLY A 193 16.42 0.47 8.12
N LYS A 194 17.62 0.74 7.63
CA LYS A 194 17.86 1.51 6.41
C LYS A 194 17.85 0.59 5.20
N VAL A 195 17.29 1.06 4.09
CA VAL A 195 17.48 0.44 2.78
C VAL A 195 18.96 0.58 2.40
N VAL A 196 19.58 -0.49 1.91
CA VAL A 196 20.99 -0.47 1.46
C VAL A 196 21.13 -0.82 -0.02
N SER A 197 20.18 -1.56 -0.59
CA SER A 197 20.15 -1.80 -2.04
C SER A 197 18.73 -2.10 -2.54
N VAL A 198 18.50 -1.72 -3.80
CA VAL A 198 17.25 -1.98 -4.52
C VAL A 198 17.60 -2.58 -5.87
N TYR A 199 16.98 -3.71 -6.21
CA TYR A 199 16.99 -4.30 -7.54
C TYR A 199 15.56 -4.52 -8.01
N CYS A 200 15.26 -4.13 -9.24
CA CYS A 200 13.93 -4.33 -9.80
C CYS A 200 13.99 -4.69 -11.29
N ASP A 201 13.06 -5.52 -11.72
CA ASP A 201 12.81 -5.84 -13.12
C ASP A 201 11.32 -5.63 -13.43
N TYR A 202 11.01 -4.72 -14.34
CA TYR A 202 9.65 -4.43 -14.79
C TYR A 202 9.26 -5.37 -15.93
N SER A 203 8.00 -5.79 -15.93
CA SER A 203 7.39 -6.58 -17.00
C SER A 203 6.54 -5.71 -17.91
N TYR A 204 6.60 -5.98 -19.22
CA TYR A 204 5.82 -5.32 -20.27
C TYR A 204 5.20 -6.37 -21.21
N ARG A 205 4.68 -7.47 -20.67
CA ARG A 205 4.18 -8.63 -21.44
C ARG A 205 2.94 -8.32 -22.28
N GLN A 206 2.18 -7.31 -21.86
CA GLN A 206 0.95 -6.91 -22.56
C GLN A 206 1.20 -5.89 -23.69
N GLY A 207 2.46 -5.43 -23.86
CA GLY A 207 2.82 -4.48 -24.90
C GLY A 207 2.30 -3.05 -24.67
N GLU A 208 1.88 -2.72 -23.45
CA GLU A 208 1.50 -1.37 -23.06
C GLU A 208 2.74 -0.50 -22.81
N GLU A 209 2.58 0.82 -22.77
CA GLU A 209 3.67 1.76 -22.46
C GLU A 209 4.10 1.76 -20.99
N VAL A 210 3.35 1.11 -20.12
CA VAL A 210 3.56 1.02 -18.67
C VAL A 210 3.80 -0.43 -18.26
N ASP A 211 4.42 -0.61 -17.10
CA ASP A 211 4.66 -1.93 -16.53
C ASP A 211 3.35 -2.67 -16.18
N ASP A 212 3.26 -3.92 -16.60
CA ASP A 212 2.15 -4.84 -16.27
C ASP A 212 2.44 -5.73 -15.06
N GLY A 213 3.63 -5.58 -14.48
CA GLY A 213 4.11 -6.28 -13.30
C GLY A 213 5.57 -5.95 -13.02
N PHE A 214 6.07 -6.42 -11.89
CA PHE A 214 7.48 -6.24 -11.51
C PHE A 214 7.94 -7.25 -10.47
N ASN A 215 9.27 -7.46 -10.43
CA ASN A 215 9.98 -8.17 -9.38
C ASN A 215 10.92 -7.18 -8.69
N LEU A 216 10.68 -6.89 -7.41
CA LEU A 216 11.48 -5.97 -6.62
C LEU A 216 12.15 -6.71 -5.46
N GLU A 217 13.47 -6.54 -5.30
CA GLU A 217 14.22 -6.98 -4.13
C GLU A 217 14.85 -5.78 -3.43
N VAL A 218 14.61 -5.66 -2.13
CA VAL A 218 15.18 -4.62 -1.28
C VAL A 218 15.94 -5.29 -0.13
N LYS A 219 17.21 -4.87 0.08
CA LYS A 219 18.00 -5.30 1.23
C LYS A 219 18.15 -4.18 2.25
N PHE A 220 18.16 -4.57 3.51
CA PHE A 220 18.26 -3.68 4.65
C PHE A 220 19.55 -3.90 5.43
N ASP A 221 20.00 -2.87 6.14
CA ASP A 221 21.19 -2.93 7.00
C ASP A 221 21.04 -3.91 8.18
N THR A 222 19.80 -4.32 8.49
CA THR A 222 19.49 -5.36 9.49
C THR A 222 19.78 -6.79 9.01
N GLY A 223 20.16 -6.97 7.73
CA GLY A 223 20.32 -8.27 7.08
C GLY A 223 19.03 -8.86 6.50
N LEU A 224 17.88 -8.18 6.66
CA LEU A 224 16.63 -8.60 6.04
C LEU A 224 16.66 -8.36 4.54
N THR A 225 16.21 -9.35 3.77
CA THR A 225 15.85 -9.21 2.36
C THR A 225 14.32 -9.21 2.24
N TYR A 226 13.79 -8.24 1.49
CA TYR A 226 12.36 -8.18 1.21
C TYR A 226 12.12 -8.20 -0.30
N ARG A 227 11.22 -9.09 -0.75
CA ARG A 227 10.85 -9.23 -2.16
C ARG A 227 9.38 -8.91 -2.36
N ILE A 228 9.09 -8.17 -3.43
CA ILE A 228 7.73 -7.86 -3.86
C ILE A 228 7.59 -8.33 -5.30
N VAL A 229 6.53 -9.10 -5.56
CA VAL A 229 6.17 -9.54 -6.91
C VAL A 229 4.74 -9.10 -7.21
N VAL A 230 4.58 -8.36 -8.30
CA VAL A 230 3.27 -8.07 -8.88
C VAL A 230 3.25 -8.61 -10.30
N ASP A 231 2.22 -9.38 -10.61
CA ASP A 231 2.07 -9.98 -11.93
C ASP A 231 0.58 -9.99 -12.33
N THR A 232 0.28 -9.43 -13.48
CA THR A 232 -1.08 -9.38 -14.04
C THR A 232 -1.35 -10.48 -15.08
N ASN A 233 -0.39 -11.41 -15.28
CA ASN A 233 -0.45 -12.51 -16.22
C ASN A 233 -0.14 -13.86 -15.56
N CYS A 234 -0.44 -14.01 -14.27
CA CYS A 234 -0.20 -15.21 -13.50
C CYS A 234 -1.50 -16.03 -13.37
N PHE A 235 -1.56 -17.19 -14.05
CA PHE A 235 -2.75 -18.05 -14.08
C PHE A 235 -2.84 -19.02 -12.89
N VAL A 236 -1.72 -19.25 -12.17
CA VAL A 236 -1.67 -20.05 -10.94
C VAL A 236 -1.01 -19.20 -9.86
N GLU A 237 -1.81 -18.73 -8.93
CA GLU A 237 -1.33 -17.82 -7.88
C GLU A 237 -0.36 -18.53 -6.94
N LEU A 238 0.72 -17.84 -6.59
CA LEU A 238 1.61 -18.20 -5.50
C LEU A 238 1.07 -17.63 -4.17
N PRO A 239 1.56 -18.11 -3.01
CA PRO A 239 1.18 -17.57 -1.72
C PRO A 239 1.33 -16.04 -1.67
N ARG A 240 0.36 -15.38 -1.05
CA ARG A 240 0.38 -13.93 -0.83
C ARG A 240 1.61 -13.49 -0.02
N TRP A 241 1.92 -14.27 1.03
CA TRP A 241 3.08 -14.05 1.90
C TRP A 241 3.87 -15.33 2.06
N GLN A 242 5.19 -15.21 1.97
CA GLN A 242 6.13 -16.25 2.34
C GLN A 242 7.21 -15.62 3.21
N ILE A 243 7.35 -16.07 4.45
CA ILE A 243 8.27 -15.49 5.43
C ILE A 243 9.15 -16.57 6.00
N HIS A 244 10.45 -16.32 5.95
CA HIS A 244 11.46 -17.21 6.50
C HIS A 244 12.14 -16.53 7.69
N ALA A 245 12.21 -17.26 8.79
CA ALA A 245 12.88 -16.83 10.00
C ALA A 245 13.76 -17.94 10.57
N ASP A 246 14.58 -17.62 11.57
CA ASP A 246 15.57 -18.54 12.12
C ASP A 246 14.93 -19.81 12.70
N ASP A 247 13.72 -19.69 13.26
CA ASP A 247 13.06 -20.79 13.96
C ASP A 247 11.77 -21.27 13.26
N GLY A 248 11.42 -20.72 12.09
CA GLY A 248 10.20 -21.16 11.42
C GLY A 248 9.90 -20.49 10.09
N THR A 249 8.74 -20.82 9.56
CA THR A 249 8.26 -20.29 8.28
C THR A 249 6.76 -20.03 8.38
N LEU A 250 6.33 -18.87 7.86
CA LEU A 250 4.92 -18.52 7.66
C LEU A 250 4.62 -18.43 6.18
N GLN A 251 3.50 -19.03 5.78
CA GLN A 251 2.91 -18.87 4.45
C GLN A 251 1.46 -18.44 4.61
N ILE A 252 1.03 -17.41 3.87
CA ILE A 252 -0.38 -17.02 3.74
C ILE A 252 -0.78 -17.20 2.29
N ASP A 253 -1.74 -18.08 2.05
CA ASP A 253 -2.21 -18.41 0.70
C ASP A 253 -3.37 -17.54 0.28
N ASN A 254 -4.35 -17.34 1.18
CA ASN A 254 -5.56 -16.58 0.90
C ASN A 254 -5.63 -15.33 1.81
N TRP A 255 -5.91 -14.17 1.18
CA TRP A 255 -6.06 -12.87 1.83
C TRP A 255 -7.31 -12.13 1.34
N ARG A 256 -8.06 -12.74 0.40
CA ARG A 256 -9.26 -12.15 -0.19
C ARG A 256 -10.49 -12.42 0.66
N ASN A 257 -11.52 -11.61 0.49
CA ASN A 257 -12.81 -11.75 1.18
C ASN A 257 -12.70 -11.80 2.72
N PHE A 258 -11.78 -11.01 3.29
CA PHE A 258 -11.54 -10.93 4.75
C PHE A 258 -11.08 -12.25 5.39
N LYS A 259 -10.58 -13.18 4.58
CA LYS A 259 -9.95 -14.40 5.05
C LYS A 259 -8.44 -14.23 5.09
N VAL A 260 -7.81 -14.80 6.11
CA VAL A 260 -6.37 -14.94 6.21
C VAL A 260 -6.12 -16.39 6.50
N GLU A 261 -5.73 -17.13 5.50
CA GLU A 261 -5.57 -18.58 5.56
C GLU A 261 -4.16 -18.95 5.10
N GLY A 262 -3.53 -19.86 5.78
CA GLY A 262 -2.16 -20.27 5.49
C GLY A 262 -1.62 -21.25 6.50
N LYS A 263 -0.30 -21.37 6.57
CA LYS A 263 0.41 -22.30 7.43
C LYS A 263 1.58 -21.64 8.11
N MET A 264 1.73 -21.88 9.42
CA MET A 264 2.86 -21.43 10.22
C MET A 264 3.52 -22.62 10.90
N LEU A 265 4.79 -22.84 10.59
CA LEU A 265 5.59 -23.90 11.19
C LEU A 265 6.71 -23.32 12.03
N ARG A 266 6.91 -23.90 13.22
CA ARG A 266 8.04 -23.59 14.09
C ARG A 266 8.92 -24.83 14.26
N CYS A 267 10.22 -24.63 14.25
CA CYS A 267 11.23 -25.65 14.46
C CYS A 267 11.35 -25.96 15.95
N LEU A 268 11.20 -27.22 16.33
CA LEU A 268 11.42 -27.71 17.70
C LEU A 268 12.85 -28.13 17.92
N ILE A 269 13.51 -28.67 16.89
CA ILE A 269 14.90 -29.17 16.95
C ILE A 269 15.68 -28.51 15.82
N ARG A 270 16.55 -27.56 16.17
CA ARG A 270 17.26 -26.74 15.17
C ARG A 270 18.23 -27.57 14.31
N HIS A 271 18.97 -28.49 14.91
CA HIS A 271 19.89 -29.39 14.24
C HIS A 271 19.37 -30.82 14.37
N ASP A 272 18.87 -31.36 13.27
CA ASP A 272 18.44 -32.76 13.22
C ASP A 272 19.52 -33.61 12.51
N ASP A 273 20.36 -34.28 13.31
CA ASP A 273 21.43 -35.14 12.81
C ASP A 273 20.91 -36.42 12.14
N LYS A 274 19.63 -36.73 12.31
CA LYS A 274 18.99 -37.88 11.67
C LYS A 274 18.42 -37.48 10.31
N LEU A 275 19.30 -37.11 9.39
CA LEU A 275 18.86 -36.81 8.01
C LEU A 275 18.27 -38.06 7.37
N VAL A 276 17.01 -38.00 6.97
CA VAL A 276 16.39 -39.00 6.13
C VAL A 276 16.95 -38.82 4.71
N GLY A 277 17.48 -39.90 4.14
CA GLY A 277 17.88 -39.89 2.73
C GLY A 277 16.67 -39.61 1.85
N VAL A 278 16.80 -38.68 0.91
CA VAL A 278 15.79 -38.46 -0.11
C VAL A 278 16.17 -39.23 -1.35
N ASP A 279 15.30 -40.10 -1.81
CA ASP A 279 15.48 -40.77 -3.09
C ASP A 279 15.31 -39.76 -4.24
N ALA A 280 16.37 -39.58 -5.01
CA ALA A 280 16.37 -38.68 -6.17
C ALA A 280 16.41 -39.45 -7.49
N GLY A 281 15.81 -40.64 -7.52
CA GLY A 281 15.85 -41.57 -8.64
C GLY A 281 16.99 -42.59 -8.54
N ASN A 282 17.98 -42.51 -9.42
CA ASN A 282 19.09 -43.48 -9.42
C ASN A 282 20.12 -43.29 -8.28
N GLY A 283 19.78 -42.58 -7.21
CA GLY A 283 20.65 -42.33 -6.08
C GLY A 283 20.00 -41.61 -4.92
N PHE A 284 20.66 -41.59 -3.76
CA PHE A 284 20.21 -40.87 -2.59
C PHE A 284 20.85 -39.47 -2.55
N THR A 285 20.03 -38.45 -2.21
CA THR A 285 20.55 -37.16 -1.76
C THR A 285 20.16 -36.89 -0.31
N LYS A 286 21.10 -36.43 0.49
CA LYS A 286 20.87 -35.98 1.88
C LYS A 286 20.63 -34.46 1.95
N THR A 287 20.78 -33.77 0.83
CA THR A 287 20.54 -32.32 0.74
C THR A 287 19.06 -32.06 0.43
N MET A 288 18.55 -30.96 0.95
CA MET A 288 17.15 -30.48 0.70
C MET A 288 16.05 -31.46 1.15
N ALA A 289 16.35 -32.34 2.11
CA ALA A 289 15.34 -33.23 2.70
C ALA A 289 14.30 -32.42 3.48
N LYS A 290 13.03 -32.86 3.40
CA LYS A 290 11.97 -32.35 4.26
C LYS A 290 12.30 -32.66 5.72
N ARG A 291 11.95 -31.73 6.61
CA ARG A 291 12.05 -32.00 8.04
C ARG A 291 11.09 -33.12 8.45
N ARG A 292 11.54 -33.95 9.40
CA ARG A 292 10.66 -34.95 10.01
C ARG A 292 9.59 -34.25 10.85
N SER A 293 8.38 -34.79 10.85
CA SER A 293 7.21 -34.17 11.49
C SER A 293 7.41 -33.90 13.00
N GLU A 294 8.14 -34.76 13.69
CA GLU A 294 8.47 -34.63 15.12
C GLU A 294 9.47 -33.50 15.44
N THR A 295 10.11 -32.92 14.42
CA THR A 295 11.07 -31.80 14.59
C THR A 295 10.47 -30.43 14.36
N VAL A 296 9.21 -30.37 13.99
CA VAL A 296 8.45 -29.14 13.74
C VAL A 296 7.07 -29.23 14.39
N GLU A 297 6.52 -28.09 14.73
CA GLU A 297 5.13 -27.96 15.14
C GLU A 297 4.38 -26.97 14.23
N GLU A 298 3.12 -27.21 13.99
CA GLU A 298 2.24 -26.26 13.31
C GLU A 298 1.58 -25.36 14.36
N LEU A 299 1.80 -24.06 14.22
CA LEU A 299 1.20 -23.05 15.09
C LEU A 299 -0.08 -22.51 14.46
N PRO A 300 -1.10 -22.18 15.26
CA PRO A 300 -2.29 -21.51 14.76
C PRO A 300 -1.94 -20.10 14.28
N ILE A 301 -2.59 -19.66 13.20
CA ILE A 301 -2.53 -18.28 12.75
C ILE A 301 -3.68 -17.52 13.40
N GLU A 302 -3.37 -16.73 14.43
CA GLU A 302 -4.35 -15.84 15.05
C GLU A 302 -4.54 -14.60 14.19
N VAL A 303 -5.70 -14.51 13.54
CA VAL A 303 -6.01 -13.42 12.62
C VAL A 303 -6.25 -12.13 13.37
N VAL A 304 -5.41 -11.14 13.15
CA VAL A 304 -5.59 -9.77 13.63
C VAL A 304 -6.46 -9.00 12.63
N ARG A 305 -7.53 -8.37 13.12
CA ARG A 305 -8.38 -7.52 12.28
C ARG A 305 -7.84 -6.10 12.22
N GLY A 306 -7.67 -5.62 11.01
CA GLY A 306 -7.24 -4.24 10.78
C GLY A 306 -8.37 -3.24 11.06
N ASP A 307 -8.04 -2.16 11.75
CA ASP A 307 -8.99 -1.09 12.01
C ASP A 307 -9.19 -0.20 10.77
N LYS A 308 -10.23 -0.48 10.01
CA LYS A 308 -10.56 0.25 8.77
C LYS A 308 -10.94 1.72 9.02
N THR A 309 -11.12 2.14 10.27
CA THR A 309 -11.43 3.54 10.64
C THR A 309 -10.20 4.32 11.08
N ALA A 310 -9.08 3.63 11.34
CA ALA A 310 -7.88 4.21 11.93
C ALA A 310 -7.31 5.39 11.11
N PHE A 311 -7.35 5.29 9.77
CA PHE A 311 -6.89 6.37 8.90
C PHE A 311 -7.62 7.68 9.17
N TYR A 312 -8.96 7.67 9.09
CA TYR A 312 -9.76 8.89 9.29
C TYR A 312 -9.79 9.34 10.74
N ARG A 313 -9.78 8.43 11.73
CA ARG A 313 -9.65 8.81 13.14
C ARG A 313 -8.36 9.58 13.41
N ASN A 314 -7.25 9.11 12.86
CA ASN A 314 -5.98 9.84 13.00
C ASN A 314 -5.99 11.15 12.19
N PHE A 315 -6.49 11.15 10.94
CA PHE A 315 -6.50 12.36 10.11
C PHE A 315 -7.33 13.49 10.75
N VAL A 316 -8.56 13.19 11.18
CA VAL A 316 -9.43 14.18 11.84
C VAL A 316 -8.78 14.71 13.11
N LYS A 317 -8.21 13.82 13.95
CA LYS A 317 -7.47 14.21 15.14
C LYS A 317 -6.26 15.09 14.79
N ALA A 318 -5.45 14.69 13.84
CA ALA A 318 -4.28 15.45 13.40
C ALA A 318 -4.65 16.85 12.88
N ALA A 319 -5.75 16.95 12.12
CA ALA A 319 -6.25 18.22 11.61
C ALA A 319 -6.76 19.14 12.72
N ARG A 320 -7.39 18.60 13.77
CA ARG A 320 -7.91 19.36 14.92
C ARG A 320 -6.82 19.79 15.90
N GLU A 321 -5.91 18.89 16.22
CA GLU A 321 -4.93 19.05 17.30
C GLU A 321 -3.54 19.47 16.80
N GLY A 322 -3.29 19.48 15.50
CA GLY A 322 -1.98 19.77 14.92
C GLY A 322 -0.97 18.60 15.00
N SER A 323 -1.37 17.44 15.54
CA SER A 323 -0.49 16.26 15.65
C SER A 323 -0.14 15.65 14.28
N ASP A 324 0.77 14.68 14.25
CA ASP A 324 1.18 14.02 13.02
C ASP A 324 0.10 13.04 12.50
N THR A 325 0.04 12.92 11.18
CA THR A 325 -0.75 11.87 10.52
C THR A 325 -0.03 10.52 10.59
N PHE A 326 -0.78 9.40 10.59
CA PHE A 326 -0.18 8.06 10.56
C PHE A 326 0.62 7.77 9.29
N VAL A 327 0.20 8.37 8.17
CA VAL A 327 0.95 8.33 6.92
C VAL A 327 1.77 9.60 6.85
N THR A 328 3.03 9.52 7.29
CA THR A 328 3.89 10.70 7.43
C THR A 328 4.56 11.08 6.11
N ARG A 329 5.01 12.34 6.01
CA ARG A 329 5.89 12.80 4.92
C ARG A 329 7.10 11.89 4.75
N ARG A 330 7.78 11.56 5.85
CA ARG A 330 8.97 10.70 5.85
C ARG A 330 8.68 9.31 5.27
N ASP A 331 7.54 8.70 5.64
CA ASP A 331 7.15 7.41 5.09
C ASP A 331 7.00 7.49 3.57
N MET A 332 6.27 8.50 3.10
CA MET A 332 5.98 8.64 1.67
C MET A 332 7.22 9.01 0.86
N GLU A 333 8.10 9.86 1.38
CA GLU A 333 9.38 10.14 0.72
C GLU A 333 10.23 8.87 0.57
N ARG A 334 10.24 7.98 1.58
CA ARG A 334 10.92 6.68 1.48
C ARG A 334 10.27 5.75 0.46
N VAL A 335 8.93 5.69 0.42
CA VAL A 335 8.20 4.91 -0.59
C VAL A 335 8.57 5.36 -2.00
N PHE A 336 8.46 6.65 -2.28
CA PHE A 336 8.78 7.20 -3.61
C PHE A 336 10.26 7.06 -3.96
N LYS A 337 11.15 7.15 -2.98
CA LYS A 337 12.58 6.89 -3.19
C LYS A 337 12.85 5.46 -3.63
N VAL A 338 12.20 4.48 -3.00
CA VAL A 338 12.30 3.07 -3.45
C VAL A 338 11.74 2.91 -4.86
N MET A 339 10.59 3.54 -5.18
CA MET A 339 9.98 3.48 -6.51
C MET A 339 10.92 4.07 -7.59
N GLU A 340 11.56 5.21 -7.33
CA GLU A 340 12.55 5.81 -8.25
C GLU A 340 13.76 4.91 -8.47
N LEU A 341 14.31 4.33 -7.39
CA LEU A 341 15.42 3.39 -7.49
C LEU A 341 15.01 2.10 -8.21
N ALA A 342 13.79 1.60 -8.00
CA ALA A 342 13.25 0.45 -8.71
C ALA A 342 13.14 0.71 -10.21
N LYS A 343 12.59 1.86 -10.61
CA LYS A 343 12.52 2.28 -12.01
C LYS A 343 13.92 2.34 -12.65
N ARG A 344 14.84 3.04 -12.01
CA ARG A 344 16.23 3.16 -12.48
C ARG A 344 16.93 1.81 -12.57
N SER A 345 16.73 0.92 -11.57
CA SER A 345 17.26 -0.45 -11.58
C SER A 345 16.76 -1.24 -12.78
N SER A 346 15.46 -1.17 -13.07
CA SER A 346 14.85 -1.86 -14.23
C SER A 346 15.38 -1.32 -15.57
N GLU A 347 15.58 -0.01 -15.70
CA GLU A 347 16.11 0.63 -16.90
C GLU A 347 17.59 0.27 -17.15
N THR A 348 18.41 0.27 -16.10
CA THR A 348 19.87 -0.01 -16.22
C THR A 348 20.22 -1.47 -16.06
N ARG A 349 19.32 -2.31 -15.51
CA ARG A 349 19.54 -3.69 -15.10
C ARG A 349 20.64 -3.85 -14.04
N GLU A 350 20.81 -2.83 -13.22
CA GLU A 350 21.82 -2.79 -12.17
C GLU A 350 21.19 -2.72 -10.79
N VAL A 351 21.95 -3.15 -9.77
CA VAL A 351 21.57 -2.99 -8.36
C VAL A 351 21.86 -1.55 -7.95
N MET A 352 20.82 -0.84 -7.52
CA MET A 352 20.97 0.50 -6.96
C MET A 352 21.44 0.41 -5.52
N LYS A 353 22.65 0.92 -5.23
CA LYS A 353 23.25 0.96 -3.89
C LYS A 353 23.12 2.37 -3.34
N GLU A 354 22.16 2.57 -2.46
CA GLU A 354 21.94 3.83 -1.76
C GLU A 354 21.38 3.54 -0.37
N THR A 355 21.89 4.24 0.66
CA THR A 355 21.51 4.01 2.05
C THR A 355 20.63 5.18 2.55
N PHE A 356 19.38 4.89 2.98
CA PHE A 356 18.43 5.88 3.47
C PHE A 356 17.41 5.33 4.46
#